data_c07fe2d0de721b9e97a8869fc74b48ee
#
_entry.id   c07fe2d0de721b9e97a8869fc74b48ee
#
_cell.length_a   1.000
_cell.length_b   1.000
_cell.length_c   1.000
_cell.angle_alpha   90.00
_cell.angle_beta   90.00
_cell.angle_gamma   90.00
#
_symmetry.space_group_name_H-M   'P 1'
#
loop_
_entity.id
_entity.type
_entity.pdbx_description
1 polymer ?
#
loop_
_entity_poly.entity_id
_entity_poly.type
_entity_poly.pdbx_seq_one_letter_code
_entity_poly.pdbx_strand_id
1 'polypeptide(L)'
;MSLRCAWRLLAIVVLFAGLVDAQTIPPATATHIDEIVAQAAREQQTPAVSVAIALNGQIQYQKAFGKADLENDVAATSETLFRTGSIAKPITAVAVMRLVEEGKLDLDAPIQKYCSAFPQKAWTVTTGDVLGHISGIRHYQEGEMDNTHHYAKLTDGFAIFANDPLLFEPETNYQYSTYGYSVIGCALEGVTGRSYPEVMQPEVFGPAHMTHTRVDDVFEIVPHRARGYSKRNGQISNAGLMDSSYKIPGGGYVCTPGDLVILADALLAGTLVKPETLKLMWTSQKLRDGKDTGYGMGWGVGQFEGENTVGHSGGQQGTSTSLTVYPQRKMVVAVMINLDVGDATDIDRKISAVLLKDVFGVKPDSKAVAAGP
;
A
#
# COMPACT_ATOMS: atom_id res chain seq x y z
N MET A 1 -77.17 19.70 -19.54
CA MET A 1 -76.37 19.20 -18.42
C MET A 1 -75.60 17.97 -18.90
N SER A 2 -74.32 18.10 -19.24
CA SER A 2 -73.50 16.99 -19.72
C SER A 2 -72.28 16.85 -18.76
N LEU A 3 -72.29 15.75 -18.01
CA LEU A 3 -71.12 15.35 -17.17
C LEU A 3 -70.02 14.79 -18.07
N ARG A 4 -68.89 15.48 -18.11
CA ARG A 4 -67.60 14.93 -18.66
C ARG A 4 -66.85 14.20 -17.58
N CYS A 5 -66.74 12.87 -17.68
CA CYS A 5 -65.94 12.00 -16.85
C CYS A 5 -64.50 12.06 -17.34
N ALA A 6 -63.59 12.63 -16.56
CA ALA A 6 -62.12 12.66 -16.85
C ALA A 6 -61.46 11.43 -16.21
N TRP A 7 -61.05 10.48 -17.02
CA TRP A 7 -60.22 9.36 -16.61
C TRP A 7 -58.76 9.82 -16.48
N ARG A 8 -58.22 9.82 -15.25
CA ARG A 8 -56.77 10.00 -15.01
C ARG A 8 -56.11 8.63 -15.12
N LEU A 9 -55.31 8.44 -16.17
CA LEU A 9 -54.37 7.32 -16.29
C LEU A 9 -53.24 7.52 -15.30
N LEU A 10 -53.15 6.64 -14.31
CA LEU A 10 -51.99 6.56 -13.39
C LEU A 10 -50.94 5.70 -14.08
N ALA A 11 -49.85 6.33 -14.58
CA ALA A 11 -48.71 5.60 -15.11
C ALA A 11 -47.86 5.08 -13.93
N ILE A 12 -47.88 3.78 -13.69
CA ILE A 12 -47.00 3.10 -12.75
C ILE A 12 -45.62 2.96 -13.43
N VAL A 13 -44.67 3.77 -13.00
CA VAL A 13 -43.24 3.59 -13.37
C VAL A 13 -42.67 2.49 -12.50
N VAL A 14 -42.57 1.29 -13.05
CA VAL A 14 -41.84 0.18 -12.42
C VAL A 14 -40.33 0.44 -12.63
N LEU A 15 -39.66 0.97 -11.61
CA LEU A 15 -38.21 1.01 -11.54
C LEU A 15 -37.70 -0.44 -11.37
N PHE A 16 -37.21 -1.04 -12.45
CA PHE A 16 -36.37 -2.21 -12.37
C PHE A 16 -35.04 -1.78 -11.77
N ALA A 17 -34.90 -1.83 -10.44
CA ALA A 17 -33.60 -1.89 -9.79
C ALA A 17 -33.01 -3.25 -10.19
N GLY A 18 -32.13 -3.27 -11.17
CA GLY A 18 -31.34 -4.44 -11.48
C GLY A 18 -30.61 -4.85 -10.19
N LEU A 19 -30.92 -6.01 -9.65
CA LEU A 19 -30.11 -6.67 -8.64
C LEU A 19 -28.74 -6.91 -9.29
N VAL A 20 -27.78 -6.03 -9.02
CA VAL A 20 -26.37 -6.33 -9.25
C VAL A 20 -26.08 -7.47 -8.27
N ASP A 21 -25.97 -8.68 -8.80
CA ASP A 21 -25.60 -9.85 -8.02
C ASP A 21 -24.26 -9.52 -7.34
N ALA A 22 -24.30 -9.31 -6.03
CA ALA A 22 -23.10 -8.92 -5.28
C ALA A 22 -22.14 -10.11 -5.35
N GLN A 23 -21.08 -9.98 -6.15
CA GLN A 23 -20.04 -11.00 -6.26
C GLN A 23 -19.53 -11.34 -4.87
N THR A 24 -19.63 -12.61 -4.50
CA THR A 24 -19.19 -13.13 -3.20
C THR A 24 -18.16 -14.22 -3.41
N ILE A 25 -17.28 -14.39 -2.44
CA ILE A 25 -16.31 -15.50 -2.45
C ILE A 25 -17.10 -16.77 -2.09
N PRO A 26 -17.20 -17.77 -3.01
CA PRO A 26 -17.86 -19.04 -2.69
C PRO A 26 -17.16 -19.76 -1.55
N PRO A 27 -17.86 -20.52 -0.69
CA PRO A 27 -17.24 -21.27 0.40
C PRO A 27 -16.13 -22.21 -0.07
N ALA A 28 -16.27 -22.87 -1.22
CA ALA A 28 -15.25 -23.73 -1.79
C ALA A 28 -13.98 -22.95 -2.17
N THR A 29 -14.14 -21.74 -2.73
CA THR A 29 -13.02 -20.85 -3.05
C THR A 29 -12.34 -20.35 -1.78
N ALA A 30 -13.10 -20.01 -0.72
CA ALA A 30 -12.52 -19.64 0.57
C ALA A 30 -11.70 -20.79 1.20
N THR A 31 -12.19 -22.04 1.11
CA THR A 31 -11.43 -23.22 1.54
C THR A 31 -10.15 -23.41 0.72
N HIS A 32 -10.21 -23.22 -0.59
CA HIS A 32 -9.04 -23.31 -1.46
C HIS A 32 -8.00 -22.22 -1.13
N ILE A 33 -8.45 -20.99 -0.78
CA ILE A 33 -7.55 -19.94 -0.27
C ILE A 33 -6.87 -20.38 1.04
N ASP A 34 -7.61 -20.99 1.98
CA ASP A 34 -7.02 -21.54 3.22
C ASP A 34 -5.90 -22.56 2.91
N GLU A 35 -6.12 -23.44 1.94
CA GLU A 35 -5.14 -24.44 1.51
C GLU A 35 -3.89 -23.81 0.88
N ILE A 36 -4.06 -22.82 0.00
CA ILE A 36 -2.96 -22.05 -0.63
C ILE A 36 -2.10 -21.41 0.46
N VAL A 37 -2.73 -20.69 1.40
CA VAL A 37 -2.01 -20.00 2.47
C VAL A 37 -1.28 -21.00 3.38
N ALA A 38 -1.94 -22.09 3.77
CA ALA A 38 -1.33 -23.13 4.60
C ALA A 38 -0.16 -23.81 3.90
N GLN A 39 -0.27 -24.08 2.60
CA GLN A 39 0.81 -24.66 1.80
C GLN A 39 1.99 -23.68 1.68
N ALA A 40 1.75 -22.44 1.29
CA ALA A 40 2.79 -21.43 1.16
C ALA A 40 3.50 -21.16 2.50
N ALA A 41 2.76 -21.11 3.61
CA ALA A 41 3.34 -20.95 4.95
C ALA A 41 4.30 -22.09 5.29
N ARG A 42 3.96 -23.33 4.92
CA ARG A 42 4.86 -24.51 5.14
C ARG A 42 6.08 -24.44 4.23
N GLU A 43 5.89 -24.18 2.93
CA GLU A 43 6.97 -24.13 1.92
C GLU A 43 7.97 -23.02 2.25
N GLN A 44 7.47 -21.85 2.61
CA GLN A 44 8.30 -20.70 2.97
C GLN A 44 8.76 -20.74 4.43
N GLN A 45 8.28 -21.67 5.24
CA GLN A 45 8.51 -21.75 6.70
C GLN A 45 8.14 -20.44 7.40
N THR A 46 7.05 -19.78 6.96
CA THR A 46 6.61 -18.51 7.50
C THR A 46 5.92 -18.70 8.85
N PRO A 47 6.35 -18.01 9.94
CA PRO A 47 5.74 -18.15 11.25
C PRO A 47 4.27 -17.72 11.28
N ALA A 48 3.91 -16.61 10.64
CA ALA A 48 2.52 -16.18 10.47
C ALA A 48 2.27 -15.61 9.09
N VAL A 49 1.05 -15.88 8.58
CA VAL A 49 0.47 -15.26 7.38
C VAL A 49 -0.89 -14.69 7.75
N SER A 50 -1.15 -13.43 7.41
CA SER A 50 -2.47 -12.79 7.55
C SER A 50 -2.92 -12.29 6.20
N VAL A 51 -4.20 -12.53 5.86
CA VAL A 51 -4.80 -12.23 4.57
C VAL A 51 -6.12 -11.50 4.78
N ALA A 52 -6.36 -10.46 3.98
CA ALA A 52 -7.67 -9.86 3.83
C ALA A 52 -7.99 -9.70 2.34
N ILE A 53 -9.26 -9.93 1.98
CA ILE A 53 -9.78 -9.79 0.61
C ILE A 53 -11.08 -9.02 0.68
N ALA A 54 -11.17 -7.97 -0.13
CA ALA A 54 -12.42 -7.23 -0.31
C ALA A 54 -12.91 -7.34 -1.77
N LEU A 55 -14.21 -7.44 -1.92
CA LEU A 55 -14.93 -7.36 -3.19
C LEU A 55 -16.03 -6.32 -3.07
N ASN A 56 -16.08 -5.40 -4.04
CA ASN A 56 -17.09 -4.35 -4.11
C ASN A 56 -17.22 -3.52 -2.81
N GLY A 57 -16.09 -3.19 -2.17
CA GLY A 57 -16.05 -2.38 -0.95
C GLY A 57 -16.40 -3.13 0.34
N GLN A 58 -16.41 -4.47 0.31
CA GLN A 58 -16.74 -5.29 1.46
C GLN A 58 -15.66 -6.36 1.68
N ILE A 59 -15.12 -6.44 2.90
CA ILE A 59 -14.23 -7.53 3.30
C ILE A 59 -15.05 -8.82 3.34
N GLN A 60 -14.68 -9.78 2.49
CA GLN A 60 -15.34 -11.09 2.39
C GLN A 60 -14.48 -12.25 2.90
N TYR A 61 -13.19 -11.99 3.08
CA TYR A 61 -12.28 -12.95 3.65
C TYR A 61 -11.25 -12.20 4.51
N GLN A 62 -11.08 -12.63 5.77
CA GLN A 62 -10.06 -12.09 6.65
C GLN A 62 -9.66 -13.18 7.65
N LYS A 63 -8.44 -13.71 7.49
CA LYS A 63 -7.91 -14.78 8.34
C LYS A 63 -6.40 -14.61 8.57
N ALA A 64 -5.95 -15.13 9.70
CA ALA A 64 -4.54 -15.28 10.01
C ALA A 64 -4.20 -16.73 10.38
N PHE A 65 -2.99 -17.13 10.05
CA PHE A 65 -2.47 -18.48 10.24
C PHE A 65 -1.13 -18.41 10.93
N GLY A 66 -0.84 -19.40 11.80
CA GLY A 66 0.46 -19.52 12.46
C GLY A 66 0.60 -18.67 13.71
N LYS A 67 1.81 -18.21 14.00
CA LYS A 67 2.20 -17.56 15.25
C LYS A 67 2.70 -16.14 15.06
N ALA A 68 2.09 -15.18 15.77
CA ALA A 68 2.56 -13.82 15.88
C ALA A 68 3.84 -13.72 16.69
N ASP A 69 4.00 -14.62 17.67
CA ASP A 69 5.21 -14.77 18.49
C ASP A 69 5.49 -16.26 18.72
N LEU A 70 6.63 -16.73 18.19
CA LEU A 70 7.06 -18.12 18.36
C LEU A 70 7.57 -18.40 19.77
N GLU A 71 8.23 -17.43 20.40
CA GLU A 71 8.84 -17.65 21.72
C GLU A 71 7.78 -17.79 22.81
N ASN A 72 6.69 -17.03 22.71
CA ASN A 72 5.60 -17.03 23.68
C ASN A 72 4.38 -17.82 23.21
N ASP A 73 4.50 -18.54 22.09
CA ASP A 73 3.44 -19.36 21.48
C ASP A 73 2.13 -18.60 21.18
N VAL A 74 2.21 -17.29 20.85
CA VAL A 74 1.05 -16.43 20.57
C VAL A 74 0.55 -16.68 19.16
N ALA A 75 -0.71 -17.09 19.02
CA ALA A 75 -1.34 -17.26 17.71
C ALA A 75 -1.52 -15.92 17.01
N ALA A 76 -1.34 -15.89 15.67
CA ALA A 76 -1.74 -14.77 14.84
C ALA A 76 -3.26 -14.73 14.69
N THR A 77 -3.82 -13.51 14.69
CA THR A 77 -5.26 -13.25 14.48
C THR A 77 -5.43 -12.18 13.41
N SER A 78 -6.68 -11.96 12.97
CA SER A 78 -7.01 -10.85 12.05
C SER A 78 -6.63 -9.46 12.57
N GLU A 79 -6.43 -9.33 13.90
CA GLU A 79 -6.04 -8.08 14.57
C GLU A 79 -4.52 -7.99 14.78
N THR A 80 -3.77 -9.01 14.40
CA THR A 80 -2.31 -8.98 14.50
C THR A 80 -1.74 -7.91 13.58
N LEU A 81 -0.89 -7.03 14.14
CA LEU A 81 -0.26 -5.94 13.43
C LEU A 81 1.10 -6.38 12.88
N PHE A 82 1.25 -6.27 11.58
CA PHE A 82 2.50 -6.52 10.88
C PHE A 82 3.13 -5.21 10.42
N ARG A 83 4.44 -5.16 10.30
CA ARG A 83 5.13 -4.05 9.65
C ARG A 83 4.71 -3.96 8.20
N THR A 84 4.46 -2.74 7.73
CA THR A 84 3.99 -2.50 6.35
C THR A 84 5.12 -2.55 5.32
N GLY A 85 6.36 -2.29 5.76
CA GLY A 85 7.41 -1.99 4.81
C GLY A 85 6.96 -0.90 3.85
N SER A 86 7.33 -1.01 2.60
CA SER A 86 7.11 0.02 1.58
C SER A 86 5.63 0.28 1.22
N ILE A 87 4.67 -0.49 1.73
CA ILE A 87 3.24 -0.13 1.61
C ILE A 87 2.93 1.19 2.34
N ALA A 88 3.81 1.67 3.21
CA ALA A 88 3.72 3.03 3.74
C ALA A 88 3.71 4.12 2.65
N LYS A 89 4.31 3.86 1.47
CA LYS A 89 4.38 4.84 0.38
C LYS A 89 3.02 5.14 -0.26
N PRO A 90 2.22 4.15 -0.66
CA PRO A 90 0.82 4.39 -1.05
C PRO A 90 0.04 5.19 -0.02
N ILE A 91 0.15 4.82 1.26
CA ILE A 91 -0.53 5.50 2.36
C ILE A 91 -0.12 6.98 2.42
N THR A 92 1.18 7.27 2.36
CA THR A 92 1.72 8.65 2.35
C THR A 92 1.27 9.44 1.12
N ALA A 93 1.25 8.80 -0.06
CA ALA A 93 0.82 9.44 -1.30
C ALA A 93 -0.64 9.91 -1.24
N VAL A 94 -1.52 9.18 -0.54
CA VAL A 94 -2.91 9.62 -0.33
C VAL A 94 -2.97 10.95 0.42
N ALA A 95 -2.18 11.12 1.50
CA ALA A 95 -2.13 12.38 2.24
C ALA A 95 -1.66 13.55 1.36
N VAL A 96 -0.63 13.32 0.53
CA VAL A 96 -0.17 14.35 -0.44
C VAL A 96 -1.29 14.74 -1.38
N MET A 97 -1.96 13.78 -2.00
CA MET A 97 -2.95 14.05 -3.02
C MET A 97 -4.21 14.72 -2.45
N ARG A 98 -4.57 14.47 -1.21
CA ARG A 98 -5.62 15.22 -0.51
C ARG A 98 -5.25 16.69 -0.33
N LEU A 99 -4.00 16.97 0.09
CA LEU A 99 -3.54 18.35 0.21
C LEU A 99 -3.39 19.05 -1.16
N VAL A 100 -3.14 18.29 -2.23
CA VAL A 100 -3.19 18.80 -3.62
C VAL A 100 -4.62 19.19 -3.98
N GLU A 101 -5.62 18.35 -3.70
CA GLU A 101 -7.04 18.68 -3.95
C GLU A 101 -7.52 19.89 -3.16
N GLU A 102 -6.96 20.13 -1.98
CA GLU A 102 -7.22 21.30 -1.17
C GLU A 102 -6.46 22.57 -1.64
N GLY A 103 -5.62 22.45 -2.67
CA GLY A 103 -4.79 23.54 -3.18
C GLY A 103 -3.66 24.00 -2.24
N LYS A 104 -3.35 23.18 -1.21
CA LYS A 104 -2.29 23.47 -0.23
C LYS A 104 -0.91 23.03 -0.70
N LEU A 105 -0.86 22.02 -1.57
CA LEU A 105 0.36 21.46 -2.15
C LEU A 105 0.23 21.43 -3.68
N ASP A 106 1.29 21.82 -4.36
CA ASP A 106 1.42 21.79 -5.81
C ASP A 106 2.50 20.76 -6.18
N LEU A 107 2.14 19.78 -7.01
CA LEU A 107 3.03 18.69 -7.40
C LEU A 107 4.24 19.17 -8.21
N ASP A 108 4.08 20.25 -8.98
CA ASP A 108 5.09 20.79 -9.88
C ASP A 108 5.98 21.86 -9.21
N ALA A 109 5.64 22.29 -7.99
CA ALA A 109 6.45 23.23 -7.25
C ALA A 109 7.75 22.58 -6.72
N PRO A 110 8.88 23.34 -6.64
CA PRO A 110 10.09 22.84 -6.00
C PRO A 110 9.79 22.36 -4.58
N ILE A 111 10.25 21.13 -4.25
CA ILE A 111 9.91 20.49 -2.98
C ILE A 111 10.42 21.28 -1.76
N GLN A 112 11.48 22.08 -1.93
CA GLN A 112 12.00 22.97 -0.89
C GLN A 112 11.00 24.06 -0.46
N LYS A 113 10.01 24.37 -1.29
CA LYS A 113 8.88 25.25 -0.90
C LYS A 113 8.15 24.70 0.33
N TYR A 114 8.07 23.38 0.44
CA TYR A 114 7.35 22.68 1.49
C TYR A 114 8.26 22.01 2.52
N CYS A 115 9.47 21.61 2.11
CA CYS A 115 10.47 20.99 2.97
C CYS A 115 11.78 21.79 2.92
N SER A 116 11.88 22.86 3.70
CA SER A 116 13.05 23.73 3.76
C SER A 116 14.30 23.04 4.33
N ALA A 117 14.13 21.91 5.05
CA ALA A 117 15.23 21.10 5.55
C ALA A 117 15.92 20.29 4.44
N PHE A 118 15.28 20.09 3.27
CA PHE A 118 15.92 19.42 2.14
C PHE A 118 16.72 20.45 1.33
N PRO A 119 18.05 20.30 1.20
CA PRO A 119 18.90 21.32 0.58
C PRO A 119 18.60 21.46 -0.92
N GLN A 120 18.93 22.63 -1.48
CA GLN A 120 18.92 22.86 -2.91
C GLN A 120 19.86 21.87 -3.62
N LYS A 121 19.44 21.37 -4.75
CA LYS A 121 20.18 20.44 -5.59
C LYS A 121 20.62 21.08 -6.90
N ALA A 122 21.44 20.38 -7.68
CA ALA A 122 21.88 20.86 -8.99
C ALA A 122 20.71 21.11 -9.95
N TRP A 123 19.63 20.35 -9.77
CA TRP A 123 18.38 20.49 -10.53
C TRP A 123 17.19 20.66 -9.59
N THR A 124 16.14 21.29 -10.11
CA THR A 124 14.86 21.38 -9.38
C THR A 124 14.27 20.00 -9.20
N VAL A 125 13.85 19.69 -7.98
CA VAL A 125 13.12 18.47 -7.63
C VAL A 125 11.72 18.86 -7.21
N THR A 126 10.70 18.26 -7.82
CA THR A 126 9.30 18.53 -7.49
C THR A 126 8.73 17.44 -6.59
N THR A 127 7.58 17.70 -5.96
CA THR A 127 6.87 16.67 -5.17
C THR A 127 6.43 15.50 -6.08
N GLY A 128 5.99 15.80 -7.31
CA GLY A 128 5.61 14.80 -8.30
C GLY A 128 6.76 13.86 -8.66
N ASP A 129 7.97 14.43 -8.89
CA ASP A 129 9.17 13.63 -9.18
C ASP A 129 9.49 12.64 -8.06
N VAL A 130 9.34 13.08 -6.81
CA VAL A 130 9.66 12.24 -5.64
C VAL A 130 8.62 11.14 -5.47
N LEU A 131 7.33 11.43 -5.61
CA LEU A 131 6.25 10.44 -5.54
C LEU A 131 6.40 9.34 -6.60
N GLY A 132 6.87 9.71 -7.81
CA GLY A 132 7.07 8.83 -8.95
C GLY A 132 8.43 8.13 -9.01
N HIS A 133 9.34 8.39 -8.06
CA HIS A 133 10.71 7.84 -8.06
C HIS A 133 11.56 8.25 -9.27
N ILE A 134 11.30 9.44 -9.82
CA ILE A 134 12.01 10.02 -10.96
C ILE A 134 12.83 11.26 -10.56
N SER A 135 13.02 11.50 -9.26
CA SER A 135 13.67 12.69 -8.70
C SER A 135 15.21 12.62 -8.67
N GLY A 136 15.79 11.44 -8.83
CA GLY A 136 17.24 11.25 -8.64
C GLY A 136 17.72 11.17 -7.18
N ILE A 137 16.83 11.28 -6.18
CA ILE A 137 17.18 11.06 -4.76
C ILE A 137 17.54 9.58 -4.58
N ARG A 138 18.74 9.29 -4.05
CA ARG A 138 19.20 7.91 -3.87
C ARG A 138 18.36 7.10 -2.89
N HIS A 139 18.44 5.80 -2.99
CA HIS A 139 17.95 4.83 -2.02
C HIS A 139 19.03 4.53 -0.96
N TYR A 140 18.82 3.50 -0.13
CA TYR A 140 19.76 3.03 0.87
C TYR A 140 21.09 2.64 0.25
N GLN A 141 22.17 2.93 0.97
CA GLN A 141 23.46 2.29 0.81
C GLN A 141 23.59 1.11 1.77
N GLU A 142 24.67 0.35 1.65
CA GLU A 142 24.92 -0.82 2.50
C GLU A 142 24.89 -0.44 3.99
N GLY A 143 24.16 -1.21 4.80
CA GLY A 143 24.01 -1.00 6.23
C GLY A 143 23.00 0.08 6.66
N GLU A 144 22.53 0.94 5.76
CA GLU A 144 21.62 2.04 6.14
C GLU A 144 20.20 1.55 6.47
N MET A 145 19.76 0.43 5.86
CA MET A 145 18.45 -0.13 6.15
C MET A 145 18.38 -0.76 7.54
N ASP A 146 19.52 -1.17 8.11
CA ASP A 146 19.63 -1.82 9.42
C ASP A 146 19.81 -0.81 10.56
N ASN A 147 19.43 0.46 10.33
CA ASN A 147 19.63 1.54 11.29
C ASN A 147 18.79 1.30 12.56
N THR A 148 19.46 1.33 13.71
CA THR A 148 18.86 1.19 15.05
C THR A 148 18.83 2.49 15.83
N HIS A 149 19.36 3.59 15.25
CA HIS A 149 19.34 4.91 15.89
C HIS A 149 17.94 5.49 15.83
N HIS A 150 17.45 5.98 16.96
CA HIS A 150 16.18 6.69 17.04
C HIS A 150 16.36 8.17 16.70
N TYR A 151 15.55 8.67 15.77
CA TYR A 151 15.50 10.06 15.36
C TYR A 151 14.24 10.72 15.94
N ALA A 152 14.41 11.74 16.77
CA ALA A 152 13.29 12.43 17.42
C ALA A 152 12.39 13.19 16.44
N LYS A 153 12.96 13.63 15.30
CA LYS A 153 12.23 14.25 14.20
C LYS A 153 12.57 13.53 12.89
N LEU A 154 11.62 13.47 11.99
CA LEU A 154 11.81 12.88 10.67
C LEU A 154 13.02 13.51 9.93
N THR A 155 13.16 14.83 10.03
CA THR A 155 14.23 15.58 9.39
C THR A 155 15.61 15.34 9.98
N ASP A 156 15.74 14.82 11.20
CA ASP A 156 17.03 14.45 11.78
C ASP A 156 17.69 13.29 10.98
N GLY A 157 16.86 12.39 10.42
CA GLY A 157 17.29 11.33 9.53
C GLY A 157 17.87 11.81 8.19
N PHE A 158 17.67 13.10 7.84
CA PHE A 158 18.24 13.69 6.61
C PHE A 158 19.77 13.75 6.64
N ALA A 159 20.38 13.72 7.82
CA ALA A 159 21.84 13.61 7.96
C ALA A 159 22.44 12.41 7.21
N ILE A 160 21.64 11.36 6.95
CA ILE A 160 22.09 10.16 6.25
C ILE A 160 22.29 10.42 4.74
N PHE A 161 21.42 11.20 4.09
CA PHE A 161 21.36 11.23 2.62
C PHE A 161 21.16 12.63 2.01
N ALA A 162 20.64 13.59 2.77
CA ALA A 162 20.14 14.83 2.18
C ALA A 162 21.21 15.68 1.50
N ASN A 163 22.47 15.55 1.91
CA ASN A 163 23.59 16.27 1.29
C ASN A 163 24.18 15.59 0.05
N ASP A 164 23.79 14.33 -0.22
CA ASP A 164 24.29 13.61 -1.39
C ASP A 164 23.77 14.25 -2.69
N PRO A 165 24.54 14.20 -3.78
CA PRO A 165 24.06 14.68 -5.09
C PRO A 165 22.90 13.82 -5.58
N LEU A 166 22.08 14.37 -6.47
CA LEU A 166 21.14 13.56 -7.23
C LEU A 166 21.90 12.60 -8.14
N LEU A 167 21.38 11.39 -8.28
CA LEU A 167 21.98 10.37 -9.14
C LEU A 167 21.83 10.71 -10.63
N PHE A 168 20.82 11.51 -10.98
CA PHE A 168 20.53 11.96 -12.34
C PHE A 168 19.62 13.21 -12.29
N GLU A 169 19.50 13.90 -13.40
CA GLU A 169 18.53 14.97 -13.58
C GLU A 169 17.11 14.41 -13.47
N PRO A 170 16.20 15.04 -12.70
CA PRO A 170 14.83 14.59 -12.56
C PRO A 170 14.13 14.29 -13.90
N GLU A 171 13.28 13.30 -13.92
CA GLU A 171 12.55 12.77 -15.08
C GLU A 171 13.40 12.09 -16.16
N THR A 172 14.74 12.01 -16.02
CA THR A 172 15.60 11.35 -17.04
C THR A 172 15.81 9.87 -16.75
N ASN A 173 15.56 9.41 -15.51
CA ASN A 173 15.68 8.02 -15.13
C ASN A 173 14.73 7.70 -13.96
N TYR A 174 14.52 6.42 -13.74
CA TYR A 174 13.76 5.88 -12.60
C TYR A 174 14.71 5.28 -11.58
N GLN A 175 14.59 5.69 -10.32
CA GLN A 175 15.33 5.11 -9.21
C GLN A 175 14.44 5.09 -7.96
N TYR A 176 14.01 3.90 -7.56
CA TYR A 176 13.25 3.74 -6.31
C TYR A 176 14.00 4.31 -5.11
N SER A 177 13.32 5.12 -4.30
CA SER A 177 13.92 5.78 -3.15
C SER A 177 12.98 5.85 -1.95
N THR A 178 13.34 5.19 -0.85
CA THR A 178 12.64 5.37 0.43
C THR A 178 12.98 6.72 1.06
N TYR A 179 14.20 7.22 0.88
CA TYR A 179 14.58 8.55 1.34
C TYR A 179 13.78 9.67 0.69
N GLY A 180 13.42 9.51 -0.58
CA GLY A 180 12.48 10.42 -1.23
C GLY A 180 11.19 10.56 -0.43
N TYR A 181 10.65 9.48 0.10
CA TYR A 181 9.43 9.52 0.91
C TYR A 181 9.65 10.17 2.28
N SER A 182 10.85 10.13 2.86
CA SER A 182 11.16 10.96 4.03
C SER A 182 11.09 12.46 3.69
N VAL A 183 11.53 12.86 2.47
CA VAL A 183 11.38 14.25 1.99
C VAL A 183 9.90 14.60 1.77
N ILE A 184 9.08 13.68 1.25
CA ILE A 184 7.61 13.86 1.16
C ILE A 184 7.01 14.07 2.55
N GLY A 185 7.40 13.27 3.55
CA GLY A 185 6.93 13.46 4.93
C GLY A 185 7.26 14.86 5.47
N CYS A 186 8.49 15.34 5.25
CA CYS A 186 8.88 16.70 5.60
C CYS A 186 8.04 17.76 4.85
N ALA A 187 7.71 17.53 3.58
CA ALA A 187 6.84 18.44 2.82
C ALA A 187 5.42 18.49 3.42
N LEU A 188 4.88 17.35 3.86
CA LEU A 188 3.60 17.29 4.57
C LEU A 188 3.64 18.05 5.90
N GLU A 189 4.72 17.92 6.68
CA GLU A 189 4.95 18.70 7.90
C GLU A 189 5.00 20.21 7.61
N GLY A 190 5.74 20.61 6.57
CA GLY A 190 5.87 22.02 6.21
C GLY A 190 4.58 22.66 5.71
N VAL A 191 3.73 21.90 4.98
CA VAL A 191 2.42 22.37 4.52
C VAL A 191 1.43 22.54 5.65
N THR A 192 1.45 21.60 6.62
CA THR A 192 0.41 21.49 7.67
C THR A 192 0.81 22.12 8.99
N GLY A 193 2.10 22.33 9.24
CA GLY A 193 2.64 22.74 10.53
C GLY A 193 2.51 21.72 11.65
N ARG A 194 2.21 20.46 11.31
CA ARG A 194 2.06 19.31 12.23
C ARG A 194 3.14 18.27 11.96
N SER A 195 3.48 17.45 12.95
CA SER A 195 4.36 16.30 12.74
C SER A 195 3.73 15.30 11.74
N TYR A 196 4.55 14.55 11.02
CA TYR A 196 4.07 13.62 10.01
C TYR A 196 3.02 12.61 10.58
N PRO A 197 3.20 11.99 11.75
CA PRO A 197 2.16 11.13 12.32
C PRO A 197 0.83 11.86 12.60
N GLU A 198 0.89 13.13 13.06
CA GLU A 198 -0.29 13.95 13.31
C GLU A 198 -1.02 14.35 12.02
N VAL A 199 -0.33 14.44 10.89
CA VAL A 199 -0.94 14.66 9.58
C VAL A 199 -1.72 13.44 9.13
N MET A 200 -1.18 12.25 9.31
CA MET A 200 -1.75 11.02 8.74
C MET A 200 -3.10 10.63 9.34
N GLN A 201 -3.34 10.97 10.61
CA GLN A 201 -4.61 10.64 11.27
C GLN A 201 -5.82 11.33 10.59
N PRO A 202 -5.88 12.66 10.45
CA PRO A 202 -6.99 13.35 9.79
C PRO A 202 -6.98 13.21 8.26
N GLU A 203 -5.81 13.03 7.65
CA GLU A 203 -5.73 12.97 6.20
C GLU A 203 -5.97 11.56 5.63
N VAL A 204 -5.65 10.50 6.37
CA VAL A 204 -5.77 9.15 5.82
C VAL A 204 -6.48 8.20 6.78
N PHE A 205 -5.95 7.98 7.98
CA PHE A 205 -6.41 6.88 8.84
C PHE A 205 -7.85 7.06 9.31
N GLY A 206 -8.22 8.26 9.77
CA GLY A 206 -9.58 8.57 10.19
C GLY A 206 -10.59 8.44 9.05
N PRO A 207 -10.43 9.17 7.94
CA PRO A 207 -11.35 9.11 6.80
C PRO A 207 -11.46 7.72 6.15
N ALA A 208 -10.39 6.93 6.13
CA ALA A 208 -10.40 5.56 5.63
C ALA A 208 -10.89 4.54 6.66
N HIS A 209 -11.09 4.91 7.93
CA HIS A 209 -11.38 3.98 9.02
C HIS A 209 -10.30 2.92 9.28
N MET A 210 -9.02 3.27 9.07
CA MET A 210 -7.86 2.42 9.36
C MET A 210 -7.54 2.41 10.85
N THR A 211 -8.34 1.74 11.65
CA THR A 211 -8.30 1.82 13.12
C THR A 211 -7.12 1.08 13.76
N HIS A 212 -6.48 0.18 13.02
CA HIS A 212 -5.35 -0.65 13.48
C HIS A 212 -4.00 -0.16 12.92
N THR A 213 -3.99 0.92 12.13
CA THR A 213 -2.75 1.45 11.54
C THR A 213 -2.13 2.52 12.42
N ARG A 214 -0.84 2.37 12.70
CA ARG A 214 -0.05 3.33 13.48
C ARG A 214 1.42 3.29 13.13
N VAL A 215 2.18 4.27 13.62
CA VAL A 215 3.64 4.27 13.50
C VAL A 215 4.22 3.05 14.26
N ASP A 216 5.22 2.40 13.67
CA ASP A 216 6.01 1.35 14.34
C ASP A 216 7.08 2.01 15.23
N ASP A 217 6.62 2.60 16.32
CA ASP A 217 7.50 3.18 17.34
C ASP A 217 8.09 2.08 18.23
N VAL A 218 9.41 2.07 18.37
CA VAL A 218 10.12 1.05 19.17
C VAL A 218 9.97 1.27 20.67
N PHE A 219 9.58 2.46 21.11
CA PHE A 219 9.36 2.80 22.51
C PHE A 219 7.91 2.63 22.97
N GLU A 220 6.97 2.56 22.02
CA GLU A 220 5.56 2.34 22.35
C GLU A 220 5.24 0.87 22.60
N ILE A 221 4.38 0.63 23.58
CA ILE A 221 3.72 -0.67 23.76
C ILE A 221 2.58 -0.75 22.75
N VAL A 222 2.78 -1.47 21.65
CA VAL A 222 1.79 -1.67 20.61
C VAL A 222 1.14 -3.03 20.80
N PRO A 223 -0.13 -3.08 21.28
CA PRO A 223 -0.85 -4.35 21.41
C PRO A 223 -0.95 -5.07 20.07
N HIS A 224 -0.94 -6.40 20.10
CA HIS A 224 -1.05 -7.28 18.93
C HIS A 224 0.08 -7.14 17.88
N ARG A 225 1.17 -6.42 18.15
CA ARG A 225 2.30 -6.31 17.23
C ARG A 225 3.00 -7.66 17.09
N ALA A 226 3.05 -8.17 15.86
CA ALA A 226 3.78 -9.41 15.55
C ALA A 226 5.28 -9.23 15.79
N ARG A 227 5.92 -10.28 16.28
CA ARG A 227 7.38 -10.39 16.31
C ARG A 227 7.88 -10.69 14.90
N GLY A 228 8.94 -10.00 14.48
CA GLY A 228 9.56 -10.21 13.18
C GLY A 228 10.60 -11.32 13.21
N TYR A 229 10.66 -12.10 12.14
CA TYR A 229 11.60 -13.22 11.97
C TYR A 229 12.40 -13.08 10.68
N SER A 230 13.55 -13.76 10.67
CA SER A 230 14.45 -13.90 9.54
C SER A 230 14.89 -15.37 9.41
N LYS A 231 15.69 -15.67 8.40
CA LYS A 231 16.38 -16.97 8.30
C LYS A 231 17.88 -16.78 8.42
N ARG A 232 18.49 -17.57 9.30
CA ARG A 232 19.94 -17.68 9.41
C ARG A 232 20.35 -19.13 9.21
N ASN A 233 21.19 -19.39 8.22
CA ASN A 233 21.59 -20.77 7.86
C ASN A 233 20.38 -21.70 7.61
N GLY A 234 19.33 -21.19 6.98
CA GLY A 234 18.11 -21.95 6.68
C GLY A 234 17.15 -22.17 7.86
N GLN A 235 17.48 -21.68 9.05
CA GLN A 235 16.64 -21.81 10.25
C GLN A 235 15.98 -20.46 10.60
N ILE A 236 14.74 -20.52 11.09
CA ILE A 236 14.04 -19.33 11.59
C ILE A 236 14.78 -18.78 12.81
N SER A 237 15.00 -17.49 12.80
CA SER A 237 15.62 -16.70 13.86
C SER A 237 14.86 -15.38 14.06
N ASN A 238 15.04 -14.72 15.19
CA ASN A 238 14.55 -13.35 15.34
C ASN A 238 15.18 -12.44 14.28
N ALA A 239 14.40 -11.56 13.70
CA ALA A 239 14.88 -10.52 12.80
C ALA A 239 15.82 -9.56 13.53
N GLY A 240 16.67 -8.88 12.77
CA GLY A 240 17.53 -7.83 13.30
C GLY A 240 16.70 -6.70 13.93
N LEU A 241 17.30 -6.01 14.90
CA LEU A 241 16.70 -4.79 15.46
C LEU A 241 16.70 -3.70 14.39
N MET A 242 15.66 -2.89 14.40
CA MET A 242 15.52 -1.76 13.47
C MET A 242 14.66 -0.67 14.11
N ASP A 243 15.02 0.58 13.89
CA ASP A 243 14.21 1.75 14.18
C ASP A 243 13.80 2.42 12.86
N SER A 244 12.50 2.64 12.66
CA SER A 244 11.95 3.21 11.43
C SER A 244 11.75 4.73 11.49
N SER A 245 12.14 5.41 12.57
CA SER A 245 11.89 6.84 12.80
C SER A 245 12.40 7.76 11.67
N TYR A 246 13.50 7.40 11.01
CA TYR A 246 14.07 8.16 9.89
C TYR A 246 13.32 7.98 8.55
N LYS A 247 12.42 6.99 8.47
CA LYS A 247 11.77 6.57 7.21
C LYS A 247 10.27 6.29 7.34
N ILE A 248 9.60 6.79 8.36
CA ILE A 248 8.17 6.50 8.63
C ILE A 248 7.32 6.64 7.35
N PRO A 249 7.44 7.72 6.53
CA PRO A 249 6.63 7.90 5.34
C PRO A 249 6.84 6.84 4.25
N GLY A 250 8.01 6.21 4.24
CA GLY A 250 8.39 5.21 3.26
C GLY A 250 8.32 3.76 3.75
N GLY A 251 8.15 3.50 5.07
CA GLY A 251 8.23 2.14 5.58
C GLY A 251 8.06 1.96 7.10
N GLY A 252 7.50 2.92 7.83
CA GLY A 252 7.51 2.90 9.29
C GLY A 252 6.13 2.73 9.96
N TYR A 253 5.22 1.96 9.38
CA TYR A 253 3.94 1.64 10.01
C TYR A 253 3.84 0.16 10.40
N VAL A 254 2.94 -0.11 11.34
CA VAL A 254 2.32 -1.42 11.57
C VAL A 254 0.82 -1.30 11.30
N CYS A 255 0.23 -2.34 10.70
CA CYS A 255 -1.19 -2.42 10.43
C CYS A 255 -1.67 -3.88 10.29
N THR A 256 -2.97 -4.05 10.09
CA THR A 256 -3.57 -5.31 9.65
C THR A 256 -3.74 -5.33 8.12
N PRO A 257 -3.80 -6.50 7.46
CA PRO A 257 -4.21 -6.54 6.05
C PRO A 257 -5.63 -6.02 5.83
N GLY A 258 -6.50 -6.10 6.86
CA GLY A 258 -7.84 -5.49 6.85
C GLY A 258 -7.80 -3.98 6.62
N ASP A 259 -6.94 -3.25 7.32
CA ASP A 259 -6.80 -1.81 7.12
C ASP A 259 -6.29 -1.47 5.71
N LEU A 260 -5.42 -2.31 5.13
CA LEU A 260 -4.92 -2.09 3.77
C LEU A 260 -6.02 -2.25 2.71
N VAL A 261 -6.89 -3.24 2.84
CA VAL A 261 -8.01 -3.39 1.90
C VAL A 261 -9.05 -2.29 2.09
N ILE A 262 -9.30 -1.84 3.32
CA ILE A 262 -10.19 -0.71 3.62
C ILE A 262 -9.66 0.57 2.96
N LEU A 263 -8.35 0.85 3.02
CA LEU A 263 -7.73 1.99 2.34
C LEU A 263 -7.99 1.95 0.84
N ALA A 264 -7.74 0.79 0.21
CA ALA A 264 -7.92 0.63 -1.24
C ALA A 264 -9.39 0.73 -1.64
N ASP A 265 -10.32 0.18 -0.86
CA ASP A 265 -11.76 0.31 -1.08
C ASP A 265 -12.23 1.75 -0.94
N ALA A 266 -11.73 2.50 0.04
CA ALA A 266 -12.03 3.92 0.21
C ALA A 266 -11.53 4.75 -0.98
N LEU A 267 -10.39 4.40 -1.58
CA LEU A 267 -9.89 5.00 -2.82
C LEU A 267 -10.81 4.66 -4.01
N LEU A 268 -11.17 3.39 -4.18
CA LEU A 268 -12.08 2.95 -5.25
C LEU A 268 -13.48 3.58 -5.14
N ALA A 269 -13.94 3.84 -3.92
CA ALA A 269 -15.21 4.52 -3.65
C ALA A 269 -15.16 6.03 -3.85
N GLY A 270 -13.97 6.63 -4.03
CA GLY A 270 -13.79 8.08 -4.15
C GLY A 270 -14.03 8.86 -2.85
N THR A 271 -13.93 8.20 -1.69
CA THR A 271 -14.15 8.84 -0.38
C THR A 271 -12.91 9.54 0.15
N LEU A 272 -11.71 9.15 -0.30
CA LEU A 272 -10.43 9.75 0.12
C LEU A 272 -9.95 10.82 -0.86
N VAL A 273 -10.00 10.53 -2.15
CA VAL A 273 -9.61 11.43 -3.23
C VAL A 273 -10.62 11.32 -4.36
N LYS A 274 -10.70 12.37 -5.20
CA LYS A 274 -11.57 12.38 -6.38
C LYS A 274 -11.13 11.34 -7.42
N PRO A 275 -12.04 10.87 -8.29
CA PRO A 275 -11.69 9.91 -9.34
C PRO A 275 -10.57 10.38 -10.27
N GLU A 276 -10.52 11.68 -10.59
CA GLU A 276 -9.48 12.27 -11.42
C GLU A 276 -8.11 12.20 -10.74
N THR A 277 -8.08 12.48 -9.44
CA THR A 277 -6.86 12.39 -8.62
C THR A 277 -6.40 10.94 -8.49
N LEU A 278 -7.33 10.01 -8.26
CA LEU A 278 -7.03 8.58 -8.21
C LEU A 278 -6.44 8.09 -9.54
N LYS A 279 -7.02 8.52 -10.67
CA LYS A 279 -6.50 8.21 -12.00
C LYS A 279 -5.07 8.71 -12.17
N LEU A 280 -4.77 9.94 -11.71
CA LEU A 280 -3.42 10.49 -11.74
C LEU A 280 -2.45 9.64 -10.89
N MET A 281 -2.83 9.28 -9.67
CA MET A 281 -2.03 8.44 -8.78
C MET A 281 -1.70 7.08 -9.39
N TRP A 282 -2.64 6.48 -10.10
CA TRP A 282 -2.57 5.14 -10.67
C TRP A 282 -2.17 5.12 -12.15
N THR A 283 -1.73 6.24 -12.69
CA THR A 283 -1.13 6.32 -14.02
C THR A 283 0.40 6.24 -13.89
N SER A 284 1.00 5.32 -14.62
CA SER A 284 2.46 5.20 -14.65
C SER A 284 3.13 6.48 -15.13
N GLN A 285 4.18 6.90 -14.41
CA GLN A 285 4.98 8.06 -14.77
C GLN A 285 5.78 7.77 -16.05
N LYS A 286 5.99 8.79 -16.85
CA LYS A 286 6.83 8.71 -18.04
C LYS A 286 8.07 9.55 -17.87
N LEU A 287 9.19 9.01 -18.31
CA LEU A 287 10.43 9.75 -18.41
C LEU A 287 10.38 10.73 -19.61
N ARG A 288 11.30 11.69 -19.66
CA ARG A 288 11.40 12.67 -20.75
C ARG A 288 11.58 12.05 -22.12
N ASP A 289 12.16 10.85 -22.20
CA ASP A 289 12.30 10.08 -23.45
C ASP A 289 11.01 9.31 -23.84
N GLY A 290 9.96 9.41 -23.03
CA GLY A 290 8.68 8.75 -23.22
C GLY A 290 8.60 7.34 -22.64
N LYS A 291 9.68 6.81 -22.06
CA LYS A 291 9.71 5.49 -21.44
C LYS A 291 8.80 5.44 -20.21
N ASP A 292 8.01 4.37 -20.15
CA ASP A 292 7.13 4.11 -19.02
C ASP A 292 7.91 3.53 -17.83
N THR A 293 7.61 4.00 -16.63
CA THR A 293 8.32 3.56 -15.41
C THR A 293 7.67 2.35 -14.73
N GLY A 294 6.41 2.03 -15.04
CA GLY A 294 5.62 1.04 -14.31
C GLY A 294 5.22 1.49 -12.90
N TYR A 295 5.41 2.78 -12.57
CA TYR A 295 5.13 3.32 -11.25
C TYR A 295 4.40 4.66 -11.34
N GLY A 296 3.30 4.80 -10.63
CA GLY A 296 2.52 6.03 -10.52
C GLY A 296 3.00 6.91 -9.35
N MET A 297 2.08 7.56 -8.66
CA MET A 297 2.40 8.35 -7.47
C MET A 297 2.21 7.51 -6.20
N GLY A 298 3.26 6.82 -5.81
CA GLY A 298 3.26 5.93 -4.64
C GLY A 298 2.74 4.51 -4.90
N TRP A 299 2.39 4.17 -6.15
CA TRP A 299 1.77 2.91 -6.52
C TRP A 299 2.49 2.27 -7.71
N GLY A 300 2.80 1.00 -7.61
CA GLY A 300 3.16 0.20 -8.78
C GLY A 300 1.96 0.01 -9.70
N VAL A 301 2.18 0.06 -11.01
CA VAL A 301 1.15 -0.11 -12.04
C VAL A 301 1.57 -1.26 -12.95
N GLY A 302 0.69 -2.23 -13.13
CA GLY A 302 1.03 -3.42 -13.90
C GLY A 302 -0.18 -4.21 -14.39
N GLN A 303 0.06 -5.46 -14.70
CA GLN A 303 -0.98 -6.41 -15.11
C GLN A 303 -0.71 -7.80 -14.49
N PHE A 304 -1.77 -8.52 -14.20
CA PHE A 304 -1.72 -9.92 -13.80
C PHE A 304 -2.92 -10.67 -14.38
N GLU A 305 -2.68 -11.82 -15.01
CA GLU A 305 -3.72 -12.63 -15.69
C GLU A 305 -4.59 -11.80 -16.68
N GLY A 306 -3.98 -10.84 -17.38
CA GLY A 306 -4.67 -9.96 -18.32
C GLY A 306 -5.48 -8.81 -17.69
N GLU A 307 -5.56 -8.74 -16.37
CA GLU A 307 -6.23 -7.67 -15.64
C GLU A 307 -5.23 -6.58 -15.24
N ASN A 308 -5.65 -5.30 -15.33
CA ASN A 308 -4.81 -4.20 -14.82
C ASN A 308 -4.75 -4.25 -13.29
N THR A 309 -3.56 -4.06 -12.78
CA THR A 309 -3.30 -4.03 -11.33
C THR A 309 -2.64 -2.75 -10.90
N VAL A 310 -2.96 -2.33 -9.69
CA VAL A 310 -2.28 -1.26 -8.97
C VAL A 310 -1.98 -1.78 -7.58
N GLY A 311 -0.78 -1.53 -7.06
CA GLY A 311 -0.45 -2.08 -5.75
C GLY A 311 0.93 -1.68 -5.28
N HIS A 312 1.36 -2.30 -4.21
CA HIS A 312 2.72 -2.16 -3.70
C HIS A 312 3.10 -3.38 -2.87
N SER A 313 4.35 -3.79 -2.95
CA SER A 313 4.94 -4.74 -2.02
C SER A 313 5.71 -4.01 -0.92
N GLY A 314 5.94 -4.68 0.19
CA GLY A 314 6.75 -4.16 1.28
C GLY A 314 7.68 -5.21 1.83
N GLY A 315 8.91 -4.82 2.12
CA GLY A 315 9.91 -5.66 2.77
C GLY A 315 10.79 -4.83 3.69
N GLN A 316 11.05 -5.36 4.85
CA GLN A 316 12.06 -4.88 5.80
C GLN A 316 12.28 -5.97 6.87
N GLN A 317 13.17 -5.72 7.83
CA GLN A 317 13.46 -6.69 8.89
C GLN A 317 12.19 -7.25 9.51
N GLY A 318 12.03 -8.58 9.41
CA GLY A 318 10.94 -9.33 10.02
C GLY A 318 9.59 -9.18 9.32
N THR A 319 9.54 -8.76 8.06
CA THR A 319 8.26 -8.70 7.33
C THR A 319 8.42 -8.75 5.82
N SER A 320 7.42 -9.34 5.15
CA SER A 320 7.12 -9.17 3.73
C SER A 320 5.62 -8.95 3.59
N THR A 321 5.22 -8.06 2.68
CA THR A 321 3.82 -7.63 2.53
C THR A 321 3.48 -7.42 1.07
N SER A 322 2.20 -7.63 0.72
CA SER A 322 1.65 -7.35 -0.60
C SER A 322 0.27 -6.70 -0.47
N LEU A 323 0.00 -5.71 -1.31
CA LEU A 323 -1.30 -5.11 -1.52
C LEU A 323 -1.53 -5.00 -3.01
N THR A 324 -2.55 -5.68 -3.53
CA THR A 324 -2.93 -5.63 -4.95
C THR A 324 -4.38 -5.23 -5.10
N VAL A 325 -4.62 -4.26 -5.95
CA VAL A 325 -5.93 -3.74 -6.33
C VAL A 325 -6.20 -4.09 -7.79
N TYR A 326 -7.37 -4.60 -8.08
CA TYR A 326 -7.90 -4.86 -9.43
C TYR A 326 -9.06 -3.87 -9.68
N PRO A 327 -8.77 -2.66 -10.20
CA PRO A 327 -9.75 -1.57 -10.22
C PRO A 327 -11.03 -1.91 -10.98
N GLN A 328 -10.92 -2.60 -12.13
CA GLN A 328 -12.06 -2.98 -12.96
C GLN A 328 -12.92 -4.07 -12.31
N ARG A 329 -12.34 -4.85 -11.39
CA ARG A 329 -13.03 -5.91 -10.65
C ARG A 329 -13.50 -5.45 -9.27
N LYS A 330 -13.11 -4.25 -8.82
CA LYS A 330 -13.30 -3.78 -7.45
C LYS A 330 -12.89 -4.83 -6.44
N MET A 331 -11.77 -5.50 -6.73
CA MET A 331 -11.18 -6.54 -5.90
C MET A 331 -9.87 -6.03 -5.30
N VAL A 332 -9.68 -6.29 -4.04
CA VAL A 332 -8.46 -5.95 -3.30
C VAL A 332 -7.99 -7.18 -2.54
N VAL A 333 -6.71 -7.48 -2.64
CA VAL A 333 -6.04 -8.54 -1.90
C VAL A 333 -4.88 -7.95 -1.12
N ALA A 334 -4.79 -8.25 0.18
CA ALA A 334 -3.67 -7.89 1.02
C ALA A 334 -3.14 -9.12 1.77
N VAL A 335 -1.84 -9.30 1.73
CA VAL A 335 -1.12 -10.38 2.42
C VAL A 335 0.02 -9.80 3.23
N MET A 336 0.11 -10.16 4.52
CA MET A 336 1.19 -9.73 5.40
C MET A 336 1.77 -10.94 6.15
N ILE A 337 3.09 -11.02 6.21
CA ILE A 337 3.82 -12.08 6.88
C ILE A 337 4.90 -11.50 7.79
N ASN A 338 5.25 -12.22 8.85
CA ASN A 338 6.27 -11.81 9.82
C ASN A 338 7.66 -12.45 9.58
N LEU A 339 8.01 -12.66 8.31
CA LEU A 339 9.30 -13.18 7.87
C LEU A 339 9.85 -12.31 6.73
N ASP A 340 11.08 -11.80 6.87
CA ASP A 340 11.67 -10.86 5.89
C ASP A 340 12.09 -11.51 4.56
N VAL A 341 12.45 -12.78 4.60
CA VAL A 341 12.81 -13.57 3.41
C VAL A 341 11.64 -14.37 2.84
N GLY A 342 10.42 -14.17 3.36
CA GLY A 342 9.21 -14.76 2.81
C GLY A 342 8.69 -13.93 1.64
N ASP A 343 7.84 -14.53 0.82
CA ASP A 343 7.25 -13.91 -0.37
C ASP A 343 5.73 -13.76 -0.23
N ALA A 344 5.29 -12.64 0.33
CA ALA A 344 3.89 -12.29 0.42
C ALA A 344 3.26 -12.05 -0.96
N THR A 345 4.07 -11.61 -1.96
CA THR A 345 3.60 -11.36 -3.32
C THR A 345 3.26 -12.66 -4.05
N ASP A 346 4.02 -13.73 -3.85
CA ASP A 346 3.70 -15.06 -4.37
C ASP A 346 2.36 -15.58 -3.82
N ILE A 347 2.14 -15.40 -2.50
CA ILE A 347 0.87 -15.80 -1.85
C ILE A 347 -0.30 -14.98 -2.42
N ASP A 348 -0.15 -13.67 -2.53
CA ASP A 348 -1.15 -12.76 -3.12
C ASP A 348 -1.50 -13.19 -4.56
N ARG A 349 -0.51 -13.43 -5.41
CA ARG A 349 -0.72 -13.86 -6.80
C ARG A 349 -1.48 -15.19 -6.89
N LYS A 350 -1.14 -16.17 -6.07
CA LYS A 350 -1.84 -17.46 -6.01
C LYS A 350 -3.31 -17.27 -5.61
N ILE A 351 -3.58 -16.47 -4.59
CA ILE A 351 -4.94 -16.13 -4.15
C ILE A 351 -5.68 -15.38 -5.26
N SER A 352 -5.05 -14.36 -5.85
CA SER A 352 -5.63 -13.55 -6.92
C SER A 352 -5.99 -14.38 -8.14
N ALA A 353 -5.15 -15.33 -8.55
CA ALA A 353 -5.42 -16.23 -9.68
C ALA A 353 -6.68 -17.08 -9.43
N VAL A 354 -6.84 -17.62 -8.22
CA VAL A 354 -8.05 -18.38 -7.83
C VAL A 354 -9.28 -17.48 -7.85
N LEU A 355 -9.21 -16.27 -7.28
CA LEU A 355 -10.32 -15.34 -7.28
C LEU A 355 -10.72 -14.90 -8.69
N LEU A 356 -9.75 -14.55 -9.53
CA LEU A 356 -10.00 -14.17 -10.93
C LEU A 356 -10.68 -15.30 -11.70
N LYS A 357 -10.28 -16.54 -11.48
CA LYS A 357 -10.89 -17.72 -12.12
C LYS A 357 -12.29 -18.01 -11.56
N ASP A 358 -12.40 -18.19 -10.23
CA ASP A 358 -13.59 -18.79 -9.61
C ASP A 358 -14.72 -17.76 -9.40
N VAL A 359 -14.37 -16.48 -9.17
CA VAL A 359 -15.36 -15.41 -8.92
C VAL A 359 -15.65 -14.62 -10.19
N PHE A 360 -14.65 -14.39 -11.05
CA PHE A 360 -14.77 -13.54 -12.22
C PHE A 360 -14.75 -14.30 -13.55
N GLY A 361 -14.48 -15.62 -13.55
CA GLY A 361 -14.46 -16.45 -14.76
C GLY A 361 -13.32 -16.13 -15.72
N VAL A 362 -12.26 -15.47 -15.24
CA VAL A 362 -11.06 -15.16 -16.03
C VAL A 362 -10.32 -16.46 -16.33
N LYS A 363 -10.02 -16.70 -17.61
CA LYS A 363 -9.21 -17.86 -18.00
C LYS A 363 -7.73 -17.53 -17.79
N PRO A 364 -6.94 -18.42 -17.16
CA PRO A 364 -5.51 -18.21 -16.99
C PRO A 364 -4.82 -17.87 -18.32
N ASP A 365 -3.94 -16.86 -18.31
CA ASP A 365 -3.16 -16.53 -19.51
C ASP A 365 -2.09 -17.62 -19.72
N SER A 366 -2.24 -18.39 -20.82
CA SER A 366 -1.31 -19.46 -21.16
C SER A 366 0.12 -18.98 -21.46
N LYS A 367 0.34 -17.65 -21.57
CA LYS A 367 1.66 -17.06 -21.82
C LYS A 367 2.40 -16.67 -20.51
N ALA A 368 1.70 -16.50 -19.40
CA ALA A 368 2.30 -16.10 -18.12
C ALA A 368 3.12 -17.22 -17.45
N VAL A 369 2.87 -18.48 -17.81
CA VAL A 369 3.59 -19.64 -17.26
C VAL A 369 5.03 -19.79 -17.83
N ALA A 370 5.39 -19.06 -18.87
CA ALA A 370 6.69 -19.17 -19.54
C ALA A 370 7.74 -18.11 -19.10
N ALA A 371 7.38 -17.16 -18.26
CA ALA A 371 8.29 -16.16 -17.70
C ALA A 371 8.53 -16.46 -16.21
N GLY A 372 9.18 -17.53 -15.91
CA GLY A 372 9.88 -17.78 -14.64
C GLY A 372 11.31 -17.21 -14.72
N PRO A 373 11.99 -17.13 -13.60
CA PRO A 373 12.49 -15.96 -12.88
C PRO A 373 13.58 -15.18 -13.57
#